data_bd64af933242a9477fd18f5cff18f817
#
_entry.id   bd64af933242a9477fd18f5cff18f817
#
_cell.length_a   1.000
_cell.length_b   1.000
_cell.length_c   1.000
_cell.angle_alpha   90.00
_cell.angle_beta   90.00
_cell.angle_gamma   90.00
#
_symmetry.space_group_name_H-M   'P 1'
#
loop_
_entity.id
_entity.type
_entity.pdbx_description
1 polymer ?
#
loop_
_entity_poly.entity_id
_entity_poly.type
_entity_poly.pdbx_seq_one_letter_code
_entity_poly.pdbx_strand_id
1 'polypeptide(L)'
;MKECRQICAFDHTVHCKEERMDEEMELRTAASPKDMKHYTTQRLREEFLIQDLFLPRQIRMVYSHVDRIITGGAVPVHPLKLTAGVELCAEYFLQRREMGVINVGGPGTITVDGKEYQTGYKEGMYIGMGAKGIAFASMDAEEPAKFYIISAPAHKTYPTVLIKPEGTTEEGVVIVKDENKVEMGSLEDANHRVICKYILPGQVESCQLVMGMTKLAPGSVWNTMPCHTHDRRMEVYLYFEMPEDAIVMHYMGEPDETRHIVMRNEEAVISPSWSIHAGCGTRSYTFIWGMVGENQAFDDMDNVEMKDLQ
;
A
#
# COMPACT_ATOMS: atom_id res chain seq x y z
N MET A 1 32.06 -12.59 -68.32
CA MET A 1 31.26 -13.50 -67.50
C MET A 1 31.93 -13.66 -66.14
N LYS A 2 31.17 -13.44 -65.11
CA LYS A 2 31.43 -13.74 -63.70
C LYS A 2 32.17 -12.65 -62.92
N GLU A 3 31.48 -11.84 -62.35
CA GLU A 3 30.75 -11.82 -61.02
C GLU A 3 31.67 -11.42 -59.90
N CYS A 4 31.42 -10.18 -59.46
CA CYS A 4 31.82 -9.55 -58.24
C CYS A 4 31.33 -10.35 -57.04
N ARG A 5 32.18 -10.58 -56.01
CA ARG A 5 31.77 -10.84 -54.65
C ARG A 5 32.42 -9.82 -53.74
N GLN A 6 31.59 -8.91 -53.30
CA GLN A 6 31.88 -7.94 -52.26
C GLN A 6 31.72 -8.65 -50.91
N ILE A 7 32.80 -8.71 -50.15
CA ILE A 7 32.79 -9.24 -48.77
C ILE A 7 32.46 -8.05 -47.86
N CYS A 8 31.24 -8.04 -47.33
CA CYS A 8 30.87 -7.14 -46.23
C CYS A 8 31.54 -7.61 -44.94
N ALA A 9 32.37 -6.75 -44.37
CA ALA A 9 32.87 -6.89 -43.01
C ALA A 9 31.72 -6.68 -42.04
N PHE A 10 31.39 -7.69 -41.23
CA PHE A 10 30.49 -7.58 -40.11
C PHE A 10 31.24 -6.95 -38.91
N ASP A 11 30.85 -5.74 -38.60
CA ASP A 11 31.24 -5.04 -37.39
C ASP A 11 30.48 -5.67 -36.19
N HIS A 12 31.19 -6.44 -35.37
CA HIS A 12 30.67 -7.02 -34.12
C HIS A 12 30.79 -6.02 -33.02
N THR A 13 29.99 -4.98 -33.02
CA THR A 13 29.66 -4.26 -31.82
C THR A 13 28.60 -5.07 -31.05
N VAL A 14 29.07 -5.90 -30.12
CA VAL A 14 28.22 -6.53 -29.10
C VAL A 14 27.65 -5.42 -28.24
N HIS A 15 26.46 -4.93 -28.59
CA HIS A 15 25.63 -4.20 -27.63
C HIS A 15 25.16 -5.23 -26.60
N CYS A 16 25.81 -5.21 -25.48
CA CYS A 16 25.26 -5.83 -24.26
C CYS A 16 23.93 -5.11 -24.00
N LYS A 17 22.82 -5.69 -24.45
CA LYS A 17 21.51 -5.33 -23.96
C LYS A 17 21.53 -5.74 -22.49
N GLU A 18 21.66 -4.77 -21.57
CA GLU A 18 21.15 -4.94 -20.23
C GLU A 18 19.68 -5.35 -20.42
N GLU A 19 19.39 -6.61 -20.17
CA GLU A 19 18.03 -7.10 -20.04
C GLU A 19 17.42 -6.32 -18.87
N ARG A 20 16.68 -5.26 -19.18
CA ARG A 20 15.70 -4.72 -18.25
C ARG A 20 14.71 -5.85 -18.04
N MET A 21 14.83 -6.52 -16.93
CA MET A 21 13.70 -7.22 -16.34
C MET A 21 12.75 -6.11 -15.89
N ASP A 22 11.84 -5.68 -16.77
CA ASP A 22 10.68 -4.89 -16.36
C ASP A 22 9.93 -5.80 -15.37
N GLU A 23 9.93 -5.44 -14.11
CA GLU A 23 9.23 -6.20 -13.09
C GLU A 23 7.73 -6.11 -13.41
N GLU A 24 7.17 -7.21 -13.87
CA GLU A 24 5.76 -7.36 -14.20
C GLU A 24 4.93 -7.24 -12.91
N MET A 25 3.89 -6.41 -12.94
CA MET A 25 2.98 -6.28 -11.79
C MET A 25 2.07 -7.51 -11.73
N GLU A 26 1.86 -8.03 -10.52
CA GLU A 26 0.85 -9.06 -10.32
C GLU A 26 -0.55 -8.44 -10.52
N LEU A 27 -1.30 -8.97 -11.49
CA LEU A 27 -2.65 -8.50 -11.77
C LEU A 27 -3.68 -9.31 -10.99
N ARG A 28 -4.63 -8.60 -10.34
CA ARG A 28 -5.79 -9.21 -9.69
C ARG A 28 -7.09 -8.61 -10.19
N THR A 29 -7.95 -9.44 -10.74
CA THR A 29 -9.29 -9.04 -11.20
C THR A 29 -10.22 -8.82 -10.02
N ALA A 30 -11.29 -8.05 -10.20
CA ALA A 30 -12.29 -7.87 -9.16
C ALA A 30 -13.12 -9.15 -8.99
N ALA A 31 -13.23 -9.61 -7.74
CA ALA A 31 -14.08 -10.75 -7.38
C ALA A 31 -15.52 -10.29 -7.06
N SER A 32 -16.49 -11.07 -7.51
CA SER A 32 -17.90 -10.85 -7.18
C SER A 32 -18.21 -11.40 -5.78
N PRO A 33 -19.01 -10.69 -4.94
CA PRO A 33 -19.43 -11.22 -3.64
C PRO A 33 -20.23 -12.54 -3.82
N LYS A 34 -21.01 -12.68 -4.89
CA LYS A 34 -21.77 -13.90 -5.18
C LYS A 34 -20.88 -15.12 -5.41
N ASP A 35 -19.68 -14.92 -5.97
CA ASP A 35 -18.73 -16.00 -6.22
C ASP A 35 -17.88 -16.26 -4.98
N MET A 36 -17.49 -15.20 -4.25
CA MET A 36 -16.61 -15.26 -3.08
C MET A 36 -17.17 -16.20 -1.99
N LYS A 37 -18.46 -16.23 -1.75
CA LYS A 37 -19.07 -17.13 -0.77
C LYS A 37 -18.80 -18.63 -1.02
N HIS A 38 -18.38 -18.99 -2.22
CA HIS A 38 -18.01 -20.36 -2.60
C HIS A 38 -16.49 -20.59 -2.60
N TYR A 39 -15.68 -19.57 -2.29
CA TYR A 39 -14.24 -19.71 -2.31
C TYR A 39 -13.73 -20.58 -1.16
N THR A 40 -12.80 -21.45 -1.49
CA THR A 40 -11.99 -22.15 -0.49
C THR A 40 -11.01 -21.18 0.16
N THR A 41 -10.43 -21.57 1.29
CA THR A 41 -9.36 -20.79 1.94
C THR A 41 -8.23 -20.47 0.98
N GLN A 42 -7.81 -21.41 0.14
CA GLN A 42 -6.78 -21.19 -0.86
C GLN A 42 -7.21 -20.09 -1.85
N ARG A 43 -8.43 -20.17 -2.39
CA ARG A 43 -8.93 -19.18 -3.35
C ARG A 43 -9.07 -17.78 -2.73
N LEU A 44 -9.52 -17.67 -1.49
CA LEU A 44 -9.57 -16.41 -0.76
C LEU A 44 -8.17 -15.76 -0.65
N ARG A 45 -7.16 -16.57 -0.33
CA ARG A 45 -5.77 -16.10 -0.25
C ARG A 45 -5.24 -15.65 -1.61
N GLU A 46 -5.50 -16.39 -2.68
CA GLU A 46 -5.09 -16.05 -4.05
C GLU A 46 -5.71 -14.73 -4.53
N GLU A 47 -6.95 -14.44 -4.17
CA GLU A 47 -7.66 -13.23 -4.62
C GLU A 47 -7.33 -12.00 -3.76
N PHE A 48 -7.24 -12.15 -2.44
CA PHE A 48 -7.24 -11.01 -1.53
C PHE A 48 -5.96 -10.84 -0.72
N LEU A 49 -5.22 -11.92 -0.40
CA LEU A 49 -4.00 -11.83 0.38
C LEU A 49 -2.80 -11.45 -0.50
N ILE A 50 -2.03 -10.46 -0.07
CA ILE A 50 -0.77 -10.05 -0.70
C ILE A 50 0.36 -10.44 0.25
N GLN A 51 1.20 -11.36 -0.19
CA GLN A 51 2.40 -11.83 0.50
C GLN A 51 3.66 -11.33 -0.19
N ASP A 52 4.79 -11.44 0.48
CA ASP A 52 6.10 -11.15 -0.09
C ASP A 52 6.25 -9.71 -0.66
N LEU A 53 5.61 -8.73 0.00
CA LEU A 53 5.72 -7.32 -0.40
C LEU A 53 7.12 -6.76 -0.20
N PHE A 54 7.86 -7.23 0.82
CA PHE A 54 9.15 -6.69 1.22
C PHE A 54 10.30 -7.64 0.90
N LEU A 55 10.46 -7.97 -0.38
CA LEU A 55 11.58 -8.76 -0.86
C LEU A 55 12.81 -7.85 -1.08
N PRO A 56 14.00 -8.22 -0.55
CA PRO A 56 15.19 -7.41 -0.71
C PRO A 56 15.56 -7.17 -2.17
N ARG A 57 16.02 -5.96 -2.49
CA ARG A 57 16.54 -5.52 -3.81
C ARG A 57 15.50 -5.39 -4.90
N GLN A 58 14.21 -5.34 -4.59
CA GLN A 58 13.16 -5.22 -5.59
C GLN A 58 12.00 -4.35 -5.13
N ILE A 59 11.23 -3.89 -6.10
CA ILE A 59 9.93 -3.27 -5.92
C ILE A 59 8.88 -4.27 -6.36
N ARG A 60 8.04 -4.75 -5.44
CA ARG A 60 6.94 -5.64 -5.75
C ARG A 60 5.64 -4.88 -5.76
N MET A 61 4.82 -5.08 -6.81
CA MET A 61 3.55 -4.40 -6.99
C MET A 61 2.43 -5.39 -7.31
N VAL A 62 1.27 -5.16 -6.71
CA VAL A 62 0.01 -5.86 -7.02
C VAL A 62 -0.99 -4.82 -7.51
N TYR A 63 -1.41 -4.95 -8.77
CA TYR A 63 -2.41 -4.10 -9.39
C TYR A 63 -3.79 -4.78 -9.32
N SER A 64 -4.63 -4.30 -8.44
CA SER A 64 -6.02 -4.75 -8.32
C SER A 64 -6.95 -3.96 -9.24
N HIS A 65 -7.89 -4.66 -9.88
CA HIS A 65 -8.95 -4.04 -10.65
C HIS A 65 -10.10 -3.51 -9.76
N VAL A 66 -10.09 -3.80 -8.46
CA VAL A 66 -10.96 -3.10 -7.49
C VAL A 66 -10.43 -1.68 -7.34
N ASP A 67 -11.22 -0.70 -7.72
CA ASP A 67 -10.89 0.75 -7.73
C ASP A 67 -9.51 1.11 -8.33
N ARG A 68 -8.91 0.19 -9.10
CA ARG A 68 -7.60 0.37 -9.75
C ARG A 68 -6.46 0.70 -8.79
N ILE A 69 -6.54 0.22 -7.56
CA ILE A 69 -5.48 0.39 -6.57
C ILE A 69 -4.24 -0.42 -6.95
N ILE A 70 -3.07 0.13 -6.68
CA ILE A 70 -1.82 -0.61 -6.67
C ILE A 70 -1.29 -0.62 -5.25
N THR A 71 -1.02 -1.81 -4.72
CA THR A 71 -0.37 -2.02 -3.44
C THR A 71 1.02 -2.58 -3.68
N GLY A 72 2.03 -2.01 -3.05
CA GLY A 72 3.39 -2.45 -3.28
C GLY A 72 4.31 -2.31 -2.07
N GLY A 73 5.49 -2.88 -2.21
CA GLY A 73 6.60 -2.76 -1.29
C GLY A 73 7.91 -2.58 -2.02
N ALA A 74 8.83 -1.81 -1.44
CA ALA A 74 10.17 -1.63 -1.95
C ALA A 74 11.20 -1.80 -0.83
N VAL A 75 12.20 -2.65 -1.04
CA VAL A 75 13.32 -2.87 -0.10
C VAL A 75 14.64 -2.59 -0.81
N PRO A 76 15.06 -1.31 -0.83
CA PRO A 76 16.20 -0.87 -1.61
C PRO A 76 17.53 -1.12 -0.90
N VAL A 77 18.04 -2.36 -0.90
CA VAL A 77 19.43 -2.67 -0.49
C VAL A 77 20.44 -1.94 -1.40
N HIS A 78 20.04 -1.71 -2.65
CA HIS A 78 20.65 -0.75 -3.59
C HIS A 78 19.56 0.18 -4.10
N PRO A 79 19.87 1.37 -4.63
CA PRO A 79 18.85 2.28 -5.15
C PRO A 79 17.97 1.60 -6.20
N LEU A 80 16.66 1.68 -6.02
CA LEU A 80 15.64 1.11 -6.91
C LEU A 80 14.86 2.24 -7.58
N LYS A 81 14.67 2.15 -8.89
CA LYS A 81 13.86 3.11 -9.66
C LYS A 81 12.48 2.54 -9.92
N LEU A 82 11.45 3.34 -9.67
CA LEU A 82 10.08 2.97 -9.97
C LEU A 82 9.80 3.17 -11.46
N THR A 83 9.32 2.12 -12.12
CA THR A 83 8.88 2.13 -13.52
C THR A 83 7.38 1.96 -13.63
N ALA A 84 6.80 2.31 -14.78
CA ALA A 84 5.36 2.17 -14.99
C ALA A 84 4.91 0.71 -15.15
N GLY A 85 5.80 -0.16 -15.60
CA GLY A 85 5.40 -1.48 -16.06
C GLY A 85 4.59 -1.41 -17.37
N VAL A 86 4.33 -2.55 -17.97
CA VAL A 86 3.53 -2.65 -19.21
C VAL A 86 2.02 -2.51 -18.93
N GLU A 87 1.60 -2.87 -17.73
CA GLU A 87 0.20 -2.92 -17.29
C GLU A 87 -0.45 -1.53 -17.27
N LEU A 88 0.33 -0.50 -16.99
CA LEU A 88 -0.20 0.87 -16.92
C LEU A 88 -0.28 1.56 -18.28
N CYS A 89 0.40 1.04 -19.31
CA CYS A 89 0.49 1.67 -20.63
C CYS A 89 0.79 3.19 -20.48
N ALA A 90 1.85 3.53 -19.72
CA ALA A 90 2.24 4.88 -19.34
C ALA A 90 3.75 5.08 -19.51
N GLU A 91 4.19 6.30 -19.77
CA GLU A 91 5.61 6.65 -19.92
C GLU A 91 6.35 6.59 -18.57
N TYR A 92 5.65 6.90 -17.49
CA TYR A 92 6.13 6.85 -16.10
C TYR A 92 4.99 6.55 -15.13
N PHE A 93 5.31 6.04 -13.96
CA PHE A 93 4.34 5.45 -13.02
C PHE A 93 3.21 6.40 -12.62
N LEU A 94 3.53 7.65 -12.28
CA LEU A 94 2.53 8.65 -11.84
C LEU A 94 2.00 9.53 -12.98
N GLN A 95 2.02 9.09 -14.23
CA GLN A 95 1.46 9.87 -15.34
C GLN A 95 -0.04 10.15 -15.16
N ARG A 96 -0.77 9.22 -14.57
CA ARG A 96 -2.22 9.29 -14.32
C ARG A 96 -2.59 8.80 -12.92
N ARG A 97 -1.63 8.79 -12.01
CA ARG A 97 -1.79 8.24 -10.66
C ARG A 97 -1.15 9.14 -9.61
N GLU A 98 -1.59 8.99 -8.39
CA GLU A 98 -0.98 9.52 -7.18
C GLU A 98 -0.47 8.38 -6.31
N MET A 99 0.38 8.66 -5.33
CA MET A 99 0.98 7.64 -4.49
C MET A 99 1.16 8.11 -3.05
N GLY A 100 0.79 7.26 -2.11
CA GLY A 100 1.15 7.35 -0.70
C GLY A 100 2.22 6.31 -0.37
N VAL A 101 3.17 6.69 0.46
CA VAL A 101 4.23 5.80 0.95
C VAL A 101 4.31 5.92 2.46
N ILE A 102 4.52 4.81 3.18
CA ILE A 102 4.92 4.80 4.59
C ILE A 102 6.13 3.88 4.74
N ASN A 103 7.19 4.37 5.40
CA ASN A 103 8.37 3.57 5.68
C ASN A 103 8.16 2.72 6.94
N VAL A 104 8.21 1.40 6.81
CA VAL A 104 8.08 0.43 7.92
C VAL A 104 9.39 -0.31 8.22
N GLY A 105 10.52 0.16 7.70
CA GLY A 105 11.85 -0.40 7.90
C GLY A 105 12.85 0.61 8.46
N GLY A 106 14.12 0.39 8.22
CA GLY A 106 15.20 1.32 8.57
C GLY A 106 15.08 2.67 7.85
N PRO A 107 15.90 3.67 8.22
CA PRO A 107 15.88 4.98 7.55
C PRO A 107 16.22 4.88 6.06
N GLY A 108 15.55 5.67 5.25
CA GLY A 108 15.77 5.68 3.81
C GLY A 108 15.50 7.02 3.15
N THR A 109 15.68 7.06 1.85
CA THR A 109 15.46 8.24 1.01
C THR A 109 14.53 7.92 -0.14
N ILE A 110 13.58 8.79 -0.39
CA ILE A 110 12.75 8.78 -1.59
C ILE A 110 13.17 9.99 -2.43
N THR A 111 13.63 9.74 -3.65
CA THR A 111 13.97 10.81 -4.60
C THR A 111 12.79 10.98 -5.56
N VAL A 112 12.32 12.21 -5.71
CA VAL A 112 11.23 12.57 -6.63
C VAL A 112 11.70 13.69 -7.54
N ASP A 113 11.82 13.43 -8.83
CA ASP A 113 12.29 14.37 -9.85
C ASP A 113 13.61 15.07 -9.46
N GLY A 114 14.53 14.31 -8.85
CA GLY A 114 15.84 14.77 -8.41
C GLY A 114 15.88 15.44 -7.02
N LYS A 115 14.74 15.66 -6.38
CA LYS A 115 14.67 16.14 -4.99
C LYS A 115 14.63 14.94 -4.04
N GLU A 116 15.51 14.93 -3.04
CA GLU A 116 15.61 13.88 -2.02
C GLU A 116 14.78 14.22 -0.79
N TYR A 117 14.08 13.20 -0.27
CA TYR A 117 13.30 13.26 0.97
C TYR A 117 13.75 12.12 1.88
N GLN A 118 14.35 12.46 3.01
CA GLN A 118 14.72 11.46 4.01
C GLN A 118 13.49 11.06 4.82
N THR A 119 13.30 9.76 4.96
CA THR A 119 12.15 9.16 5.67
C THR A 119 12.64 8.23 6.76
N GLY A 120 12.22 8.51 7.99
CA GLY A 120 12.42 7.63 9.14
C GLY A 120 11.31 6.55 9.25
N TYR A 121 11.46 5.71 10.27
CA TYR A 121 10.46 4.69 10.61
C TYR A 121 9.08 5.32 10.90
N LYS A 122 8.03 4.83 10.25
CA LYS A 122 6.66 5.35 10.32
C LYS A 122 6.48 6.78 9.81
N GLU A 123 7.45 7.36 9.16
CA GLU A 123 7.24 8.56 8.36
C GLU A 123 6.65 8.19 7.00
N GLY A 124 5.83 9.07 6.45
CA GLY A 124 5.15 8.85 5.18
C GLY A 124 5.45 9.93 4.16
N MET A 125 4.96 9.72 2.95
CA MET A 125 5.07 10.68 1.86
C MET A 125 3.85 10.59 0.96
N TYR A 126 3.36 11.73 0.50
CA TYR A 126 2.43 11.82 -0.61
C TYR A 126 3.18 12.34 -1.84
N ILE A 127 3.00 11.65 -2.98
CA ILE A 127 3.61 12.02 -4.26
C ILE A 127 2.48 12.23 -5.27
N GLY A 128 2.35 13.46 -5.75
CA GLY A 128 1.28 13.86 -6.65
C GLY A 128 1.45 13.34 -8.07
N MET A 129 0.35 13.29 -8.82
CA MET A 129 0.33 12.99 -10.25
C MET A 129 1.27 13.92 -11.01
N GLY A 130 2.01 13.38 -11.97
CA GLY A 130 2.93 14.11 -12.83
C GLY A 130 4.40 13.97 -12.45
N ALA A 131 4.73 13.46 -11.27
CA ALA A 131 6.12 13.14 -10.89
C ALA A 131 6.65 12.02 -11.78
N LYS A 132 7.79 12.27 -12.45
CA LYS A 132 8.32 11.38 -13.51
C LYS A 132 9.36 10.40 -13.01
N GLY A 133 10.30 10.90 -12.21
CA GLY A 133 11.43 10.12 -11.70
C GLY A 133 11.27 9.84 -10.22
N ILE A 134 11.03 8.58 -9.86
CA ILE A 134 10.94 8.16 -8.46
C ILE A 134 11.98 7.07 -8.22
N ALA A 135 12.75 7.23 -7.13
CA ALA A 135 13.71 6.22 -6.70
C ALA A 135 13.69 6.07 -5.18
N PHE A 136 13.97 4.86 -4.73
CA PHE A 136 14.06 4.50 -3.32
C PHE A 136 15.49 4.08 -2.97
N ALA A 137 15.99 4.48 -1.81
CA ALA A 137 17.27 4.07 -1.29
C ALA A 137 17.21 3.86 0.23
N SER A 138 17.99 2.91 0.76
CA SER A 138 18.21 2.76 2.19
C SER A 138 19.43 3.59 2.62
N MET A 139 19.42 4.12 3.83
CA MET A 139 20.61 4.75 4.42
C MET A 139 21.61 3.70 4.90
N ASP A 140 21.11 2.52 5.29
CA ASP A 140 21.91 1.37 5.66
C ASP A 140 21.41 0.14 4.92
N ALA A 141 22.29 -0.61 4.28
CA ALA A 141 21.96 -1.83 3.54
C ALA A 141 21.76 -3.05 4.46
N GLU A 142 22.30 -3.02 5.68
CA GLU A 142 22.13 -4.09 6.68
C GLU A 142 20.78 -3.96 7.43
N GLU A 143 20.31 -2.69 7.57
CA GLU A 143 18.99 -2.38 8.10
C GLU A 143 18.17 -1.59 7.06
N PRO A 144 17.75 -2.23 5.96
CA PRO A 144 17.17 -1.52 4.84
C PRO A 144 15.82 -0.90 5.18
N ALA A 145 15.52 0.21 4.51
CA ALA A 145 14.20 0.78 4.49
C ALA A 145 13.21 -0.22 3.85
N LYS A 146 11.96 -0.18 4.31
CA LYS A 146 10.84 -0.93 3.74
C LYS A 146 9.72 0.07 3.42
N PHE A 147 9.62 0.46 2.18
CA PHE A 147 8.61 1.40 1.75
C PHE A 147 7.32 0.66 1.36
N TYR A 148 6.28 0.81 2.17
CA TYR A 148 4.93 0.38 1.79
C TYR A 148 4.29 1.42 0.91
N ILE A 149 3.73 0.99 -0.21
CA ILE A 149 3.26 1.86 -1.29
C ILE A 149 1.79 1.57 -1.59
N ILE A 150 0.98 2.63 -1.65
CA ILE A 150 -0.37 2.59 -2.21
C ILE A 150 -0.47 3.66 -3.30
N SER A 151 -1.01 3.28 -4.46
CA SER A 151 -1.24 4.21 -5.55
C SER A 151 -2.67 4.10 -6.08
N ALA A 152 -3.25 5.24 -6.40
CA ALA A 152 -4.59 5.41 -6.93
C ALA A 152 -4.58 6.17 -8.26
N PRO A 153 -5.60 6.00 -9.14
CA PRO A 153 -5.81 6.90 -10.26
C PRO A 153 -5.97 8.34 -9.79
N ALA A 154 -5.44 9.28 -10.56
CA ALA A 154 -5.53 10.71 -10.24
C ALA A 154 -5.96 11.52 -11.45
N HIS A 155 -6.71 12.59 -11.20
CA HIS A 155 -7.23 13.51 -12.22
C HIS A 155 -6.69 14.95 -12.06
N LYS A 156 -5.91 15.18 -10.98
CA LYS A 156 -5.33 16.47 -10.63
C LYS A 156 -3.96 16.28 -9.98
N THR A 157 -3.08 17.24 -10.18
CA THR A 157 -1.79 17.28 -9.51
C THR A 157 -1.91 18.00 -8.16
N TYR A 158 -1.43 17.38 -7.10
CA TYR A 158 -1.23 17.98 -5.80
C TYR A 158 0.27 17.97 -5.43
N PRO A 159 0.71 18.89 -4.56
CA PRO A 159 2.12 18.96 -4.15
C PRO A 159 2.62 17.67 -3.50
N THR A 160 3.84 17.29 -3.82
CA THR A 160 4.56 16.22 -3.12
C THR A 160 5.01 16.73 -1.76
N VAL A 161 4.69 15.98 -0.68
CA VAL A 161 5.02 16.34 0.70
C VAL A 161 5.48 15.13 1.50
N LEU A 162 6.46 15.36 2.39
CA LEU A 162 6.85 14.42 3.45
C LEU A 162 5.84 14.56 4.60
N ILE A 163 5.43 13.45 5.20
CA ILE A 163 4.44 13.40 6.28
C ILE A 163 5.09 12.78 7.51
N LYS A 164 5.14 13.53 8.60
CA LYS A 164 5.71 13.05 9.86
C LYS A 164 4.64 12.99 10.95
N PRO A 165 4.57 11.89 11.72
CA PRO A 165 3.68 11.81 12.88
C PRO A 165 3.97 12.90 13.91
N GLU A 166 5.25 13.24 14.08
CA GLU A 166 5.75 14.21 15.07
C GLU A 166 6.91 15.02 14.46
N GLY A 167 7.20 16.18 15.07
CA GLY A 167 8.31 17.03 14.66
C GLY A 167 7.91 18.50 14.46
N THR A 168 8.69 19.21 13.67
CA THR A 168 8.46 20.60 13.32
C THR A 168 8.07 20.75 11.86
N THR A 169 7.17 21.69 11.58
CA THR A 169 6.77 22.01 10.22
C THR A 169 7.88 22.73 9.48
N GLU A 170 8.22 22.23 8.31
CA GLU A 170 9.21 22.80 7.39
C GLU A 170 8.62 22.84 5.98
N GLU A 171 9.29 23.50 5.04
CA GLU A 171 8.84 23.57 3.66
C GLU A 171 8.80 22.16 3.03
N GLY A 172 7.62 21.75 2.55
CA GLY A 172 7.41 20.42 1.98
C GLY A 172 7.26 19.29 3.01
N VAL A 173 7.15 19.63 4.31
CA VAL A 173 6.90 18.70 5.40
C VAL A 173 5.57 19.03 6.08
N VAL A 174 4.71 18.03 6.20
CA VAL A 174 3.44 18.10 6.92
C VAL A 174 3.56 17.29 8.19
N ILE A 175 3.30 17.93 9.32
CA ILE A 175 3.17 17.23 10.60
C ILE A 175 1.70 16.82 10.77
N VAL A 176 1.47 15.56 11.14
CA VAL A 176 0.11 15.09 11.40
C VAL A 176 -0.50 15.90 12.54
N LYS A 177 -1.61 16.59 12.26
CA LYS A 177 -2.32 17.41 13.23
C LYS A 177 -2.84 16.58 14.39
N ASP A 178 -2.92 17.16 15.59
CA ASP A 178 -3.41 16.45 16.77
C ASP A 178 -4.83 15.92 16.61
N GLU A 179 -5.70 16.67 15.91
CA GLU A 179 -7.06 16.23 15.56
C GLU A 179 -7.12 14.97 14.68
N ASN A 180 -6.00 14.66 14.01
CA ASN A 180 -5.82 13.48 13.14
C ASN A 180 -5.05 12.35 13.86
N LYS A 181 -4.76 12.51 15.15
CA LYS A 181 -4.24 11.48 16.06
C LYS A 181 -5.32 11.14 17.07
N VAL A 182 -6.12 10.12 16.78
CA VAL A 182 -7.32 9.80 17.55
C VAL A 182 -7.08 8.56 18.39
N GLU A 183 -7.20 8.69 19.69
CA GLU A 183 -7.20 7.57 20.64
C GLU A 183 -8.63 7.05 20.82
N MET A 184 -8.82 5.75 20.65
CA MET A 184 -10.14 5.11 20.65
C MET A 184 -10.13 3.75 21.36
N GLY A 185 -11.32 3.36 21.84
CA GLY A 185 -11.55 2.07 22.48
C GLY A 185 -11.05 2.02 23.91
N SER A 186 -11.04 0.82 24.49
CA SER A 186 -10.61 0.56 25.86
C SER A 186 -9.79 -0.74 25.95
N LEU A 187 -9.00 -0.90 27.00
CA LEU A 187 -8.33 -2.17 27.30
C LEU A 187 -9.34 -3.24 27.76
N GLU A 188 -10.45 -2.83 28.38
CA GLU A 188 -11.52 -3.74 28.81
C GLU A 188 -12.16 -4.44 27.60
N ASP A 189 -12.39 -3.68 26.50
CA ASP A 189 -12.92 -4.21 25.24
C ASP A 189 -11.84 -4.79 24.34
N ALA A 190 -10.57 -4.83 24.77
CA ALA A 190 -9.43 -5.31 24.01
C ALA A 190 -9.25 -4.64 22.64
N ASN A 191 -9.63 -3.36 22.52
CA ASN A 191 -9.63 -2.59 21.29
C ASN A 191 -9.04 -1.17 21.43
N HIS A 192 -8.30 -0.89 22.53
CA HIS A 192 -7.63 0.38 22.73
C HIS A 192 -6.56 0.60 21.68
N ARG A 193 -6.64 1.71 20.94
CA ARG A 193 -5.77 1.98 19.78
C ARG A 193 -5.61 3.47 19.51
N VAL A 194 -4.53 3.82 18.84
CA VAL A 194 -4.28 5.17 18.32
C VAL A 194 -4.33 5.11 16.78
N ILE A 195 -5.18 5.95 16.21
CA ILE A 195 -5.31 6.14 14.76
C ILE A 195 -4.54 7.39 14.39
N CYS A 196 -3.60 7.28 13.47
CA CYS A 196 -2.84 8.39 12.91
C CYS A 196 -3.19 8.53 11.42
N LYS A 197 -3.87 9.61 11.05
CA LYS A 197 -4.37 9.86 9.69
C LYS A 197 -3.32 10.67 8.93
N TYR A 198 -2.72 10.09 7.89
CA TYR A 198 -1.62 10.71 7.13
C TYR A 198 -2.12 11.52 5.95
N ILE A 199 -2.93 10.90 5.10
CA ILE A 199 -3.47 11.49 3.87
C ILE A 199 -4.98 11.51 3.97
N LEU A 200 -5.54 12.70 4.08
CA LEU A 200 -6.98 12.95 4.03
C LEU A 200 -7.22 14.45 3.78
N PRO A 201 -8.40 14.83 3.26
CA PRO A 201 -8.76 16.24 3.02
C PRO A 201 -8.56 17.13 4.26
N GLY A 202 -8.00 18.30 4.07
CA GLY A 202 -7.70 19.24 5.16
C GLY A 202 -6.35 19.02 5.86
N GLN A 203 -5.64 17.94 5.56
CA GLN A 203 -4.27 17.69 6.01
C GLN A 203 -3.30 17.55 4.86
N VAL A 204 -3.49 16.54 4.02
CA VAL A 204 -2.77 16.33 2.76
C VAL A 204 -3.80 16.03 1.69
N GLU A 205 -3.93 16.97 0.75
CA GLU A 205 -4.89 16.84 -0.34
C GLU A 205 -4.43 15.75 -1.34
N SER A 206 -5.39 14.97 -1.81
CA SER A 206 -5.23 13.89 -2.79
C SER A 206 -6.44 13.82 -3.72
N CYS A 207 -6.39 13.00 -4.77
CA CYS A 207 -7.53 12.81 -5.66
C CYS A 207 -8.53 11.79 -5.13
N GLN A 208 -8.03 10.63 -4.70
CA GLN A 208 -8.86 9.51 -4.23
C GLN A 208 -8.24 8.82 -3.00
N LEU A 209 -6.92 8.95 -2.83
CA LEU A 209 -6.20 8.23 -1.79
C LEU A 209 -6.46 8.81 -0.41
N VAL A 210 -6.91 7.97 0.51
CA VAL A 210 -6.94 8.23 1.96
C VAL A 210 -6.08 7.17 2.62
N MET A 211 -5.14 7.58 3.48
CA MET A 211 -4.17 6.65 4.05
C MET A 211 -3.79 7.04 5.48
N GLY A 212 -3.64 6.05 6.32
CA GLY A 212 -3.17 6.24 7.69
C GLY A 212 -2.75 4.93 8.34
N MET A 213 -2.47 5.02 9.63
CA MET A 213 -1.96 3.91 10.41
C MET A 213 -2.69 3.84 11.74
N THR A 214 -2.96 2.62 12.19
CA THR A 214 -3.56 2.35 13.51
C THR A 214 -2.65 1.43 14.29
N LYS A 215 -2.28 1.85 15.51
CA LYS A 215 -1.48 1.05 16.44
C LYS A 215 -2.35 0.62 17.60
N LEU A 216 -2.45 -0.69 17.84
CA LEU A 216 -3.12 -1.24 19.02
C LEU A 216 -2.22 -1.14 20.24
N ALA A 217 -2.80 -0.77 21.37
CA ALA A 217 -2.11 -0.80 22.65
C ALA A 217 -1.83 -2.25 23.10
N PRO A 218 -0.77 -2.46 23.91
CA PRO A 218 -0.53 -3.79 24.49
C PRO A 218 -1.76 -4.35 25.20
N GLY A 219 -2.14 -5.58 24.89
CA GLY A 219 -3.36 -6.23 25.40
C GLY A 219 -4.59 -6.05 24.52
N SER A 220 -4.58 -5.10 23.60
CA SER A 220 -5.65 -4.94 22.60
C SER A 220 -5.35 -5.78 21.37
N VAL A 221 -6.38 -6.44 20.84
CA VAL A 221 -6.27 -7.40 19.74
C VAL A 221 -7.29 -7.16 18.62
N TRP A 222 -8.35 -6.35 18.91
CA TRP A 222 -9.40 -6.06 17.95
C TRP A 222 -9.20 -4.71 17.26
N ASN A 223 -9.35 -4.70 15.92
CA ASN A 223 -9.53 -3.48 15.15
C ASN A 223 -10.87 -3.53 14.39
N THR A 224 -11.44 -2.36 14.11
CA THR A 224 -12.60 -2.16 13.25
C THR A 224 -13.78 -3.08 13.61
N MET A 225 -14.03 -3.19 14.91
CA MET A 225 -15.17 -3.92 15.47
C MET A 225 -15.92 -2.98 16.45
N PRO A 226 -17.22 -2.69 16.25
CA PRO A 226 -18.09 -3.16 15.17
C PRO A 226 -17.56 -2.85 13.77
N CYS A 227 -17.79 -3.77 12.83
CA CYS A 227 -17.32 -3.61 11.47
C CYS A 227 -18.26 -2.77 10.61
N HIS A 228 -17.80 -2.43 9.42
CA HIS A 228 -18.57 -1.68 8.43
C HIS A 228 -18.17 -2.11 7.02
N THR A 229 -18.94 -1.66 6.05
CA THR A 229 -18.61 -1.66 4.62
C THR A 229 -18.55 -0.22 4.12
N HIS A 230 -18.09 0.01 2.90
CA HIS A 230 -18.26 1.29 2.22
C HIS A 230 -18.44 1.09 0.72
N ASP A 231 -19.65 1.29 0.24
CA ASP A 231 -20.00 1.10 -1.18
C ASP A 231 -19.19 2.01 -2.14
N ARG A 232 -18.69 3.14 -1.65
CA ARG A 232 -18.05 4.18 -2.46
C ARG A 232 -16.55 4.03 -2.61
N ARG A 233 -15.92 3.07 -1.89
CA ARG A 233 -14.47 2.87 -1.93
C ARG A 233 -14.07 1.47 -1.45
N MET A 234 -12.91 1.04 -1.86
CA MET A 234 -12.26 -0.15 -1.35
C MET A 234 -11.22 0.20 -0.29
N GLU A 235 -10.70 -0.79 0.43
CA GLU A 235 -9.63 -0.62 1.41
C GLU A 235 -8.59 -1.74 1.33
N VAL A 236 -7.33 -1.43 1.66
CA VAL A 236 -6.25 -2.41 1.84
C VAL A 236 -5.64 -2.21 3.21
N TYR A 237 -5.46 -3.31 3.96
CA TYR A 237 -4.70 -3.33 5.21
C TYR A 237 -3.34 -3.99 5.01
N LEU A 238 -2.27 -3.37 5.51
CA LEU A 238 -0.99 -4.01 5.77
C LEU A 238 -0.86 -4.21 7.27
N TYR A 239 -0.69 -5.45 7.73
CA TYR A 239 -0.42 -5.79 9.12
C TYR A 239 1.08 -5.89 9.37
N PHE A 240 1.58 -5.22 10.42
CA PHE A 240 2.99 -5.25 10.76
C PHE A 240 3.22 -5.02 12.28
N GLU A 241 4.48 -4.99 12.73
CA GLU A 241 4.84 -4.96 14.16
C GLU A 241 4.25 -6.16 14.93
N MET A 242 4.28 -7.32 14.31
CA MET A 242 3.84 -8.57 14.92
C MET A 242 5.05 -9.49 15.17
N PRO A 243 5.09 -10.19 16.32
CA PRO A 243 6.03 -11.28 16.50
C PRO A 243 5.84 -12.39 15.45
N GLU A 244 6.90 -13.16 15.16
CA GLU A 244 6.88 -14.21 14.14
C GLU A 244 5.80 -15.28 14.41
N ASP A 245 5.52 -15.57 15.68
CA ASP A 245 4.51 -16.53 16.12
C ASP A 245 3.09 -15.96 16.23
N ALA A 246 2.92 -14.66 15.97
CA ALA A 246 1.61 -14.00 16.01
C ALA A 246 0.90 -14.06 14.65
N ILE A 247 -0.44 -14.08 14.73
CA ILE A 247 -1.32 -13.98 13.57
C ILE A 247 -2.44 -12.99 13.85
N VAL A 248 -3.02 -12.46 12.75
CA VAL A 248 -4.31 -11.75 12.78
C VAL A 248 -5.29 -12.54 11.91
N MET A 249 -6.48 -12.78 12.43
CA MET A 249 -7.61 -13.21 11.62
C MET A 249 -8.27 -11.97 11.05
N HIS A 250 -8.08 -11.74 9.75
CA HIS A 250 -8.76 -10.68 9.03
C HIS A 250 -10.11 -11.18 8.56
N TYR A 251 -11.17 -10.60 9.11
CA TYR A 251 -12.55 -10.92 8.74
C TYR A 251 -12.94 -10.11 7.50
N MET A 252 -13.57 -10.78 6.55
CA MET A 252 -14.02 -10.25 5.27
C MET A 252 -15.31 -10.91 4.80
N GLY A 253 -15.86 -10.45 3.71
CA GLY A 253 -17.10 -10.97 3.12
C GLY A 253 -18.26 -10.03 3.29
N GLU A 254 -19.42 -10.40 2.77
CA GLU A 254 -20.68 -9.72 3.08
C GLU A 254 -21.03 -9.97 4.56
N PRO A 255 -21.73 -9.05 5.24
CA PRO A 255 -22.02 -9.18 6.67
C PRO A 255 -22.75 -10.50 7.05
N ASP A 256 -23.56 -11.03 6.16
CA ASP A 256 -24.31 -12.27 6.34
C ASP A 256 -23.62 -13.54 5.79
N GLU A 257 -22.40 -13.38 5.26
CA GLU A 257 -21.59 -14.47 4.69
C GLU A 257 -20.10 -14.22 4.96
N THR A 258 -19.73 -14.16 6.24
CA THR A 258 -18.36 -13.81 6.64
C THR A 258 -17.35 -14.92 6.38
N ARG A 259 -16.12 -14.53 6.10
CA ARG A 259 -14.93 -15.36 5.93
C ARG A 259 -13.77 -14.76 6.71
N HIS A 260 -12.68 -15.47 6.79
CA HIS A 260 -11.44 -14.92 7.34
C HIS A 260 -10.21 -15.37 6.55
N ILE A 261 -9.19 -14.54 6.60
CA ILE A 261 -7.84 -14.83 6.11
C ILE A 261 -6.86 -14.72 7.27
N VAL A 262 -6.03 -15.74 7.47
CA VAL A 262 -4.96 -15.66 8.47
C VAL A 262 -3.81 -14.83 7.90
N MET A 263 -3.54 -13.71 8.55
CA MET A 263 -2.49 -12.75 8.21
C MET A 263 -1.27 -12.93 9.09
N ARG A 264 -0.09 -12.71 8.51
CA ARG A 264 1.20 -12.67 9.20
C ARG A 264 1.84 -11.28 9.11
N ASN A 265 2.96 -11.14 9.80
CA ASN A 265 3.72 -9.88 9.75
C ASN A 265 4.09 -9.51 8.30
N GLU A 266 3.88 -8.24 7.96
CA GLU A 266 4.19 -7.64 6.65
C GLU A 266 3.36 -8.22 5.48
N GLU A 267 2.19 -8.79 5.75
CA GLU A 267 1.21 -9.20 4.74
C GLU A 267 0.10 -8.16 4.62
N ALA A 268 -0.39 -7.98 3.39
CA ALA A 268 -1.51 -7.08 3.12
C ALA A 268 -2.74 -7.85 2.61
N VAL A 269 -3.92 -7.23 2.74
CA VAL A 269 -5.18 -7.82 2.30
C VAL A 269 -6.06 -6.78 1.62
N ILE A 270 -6.62 -7.16 0.49
CA ILE A 270 -7.56 -6.35 -0.30
C ILE A 270 -8.97 -6.56 0.25
N SER A 271 -9.64 -5.48 0.62
CA SER A 271 -11.04 -5.48 1.05
C SER A 271 -11.89 -4.70 0.04
N PRO A 272 -12.63 -5.38 -0.86
CA PRO A 272 -13.55 -4.73 -1.79
C PRO A 272 -14.63 -3.93 -1.06
N SER A 273 -15.27 -2.99 -1.73
CA SER A 273 -16.29 -2.10 -1.16
C SER A 273 -17.45 -2.82 -0.46
N TRP A 274 -17.85 -3.98 -0.98
CA TRP A 274 -18.93 -4.81 -0.42
C TRP A 274 -18.51 -5.64 0.81
N SER A 275 -17.21 -5.71 1.10
CA SER A 275 -16.66 -6.55 2.16
C SER A 275 -16.51 -5.77 3.46
N ILE A 276 -16.91 -6.38 4.57
CA ILE A 276 -16.42 -5.96 5.87
C ILE A 276 -14.90 -6.11 5.93
N HIS A 277 -14.25 -5.39 6.82
CA HIS A 277 -12.82 -5.49 7.08
C HIS A 277 -12.57 -5.23 8.58
N ALA A 278 -12.28 -6.28 9.28
CA ALA A 278 -11.98 -6.25 10.72
C ALA A 278 -10.84 -7.21 11.01
N GLY A 279 -10.21 -7.09 12.17
CA GLY A 279 -9.13 -8.00 12.53
C GLY A 279 -9.10 -8.33 14.01
N CYS A 280 -8.75 -9.58 14.32
CA CYS A 280 -8.48 -10.03 15.68
C CYS A 280 -7.14 -10.77 15.74
N GLY A 281 -6.18 -10.23 16.48
CA GLY A 281 -4.85 -10.79 16.60
C GLY A 281 -4.65 -11.69 17.82
N THR A 282 -3.63 -12.54 17.77
CA THR A 282 -3.14 -13.29 18.95
C THR A 282 -2.22 -12.44 19.83
N ARG A 283 -1.81 -11.27 19.35
CA ARG A 283 -1.03 -10.23 20.01
C ARG A 283 -1.50 -8.86 19.51
N SER A 284 -1.10 -7.78 20.16
CA SER A 284 -1.24 -6.43 19.62
C SER A 284 -0.38 -6.27 18.36
N TYR A 285 -0.82 -5.43 17.45
CA TYR A 285 -0.18 -5.17 16.16
C TYR A 285 -0.43 -3.73 15.72
N THR A 286 0.26 -3.35 14.67
CA THR A 286 0.00 -2.11 13.93
C THR A 286 -0.49 -2.47 12.52
N PHE A 287 -1.37 -1.67 11.96
CA PHE A 287 -1.75 -1.82 10.57
C PHE A 287 -1.83 -0.47 9.85
N ILE A 288 -1.43 -0.48 8.59
CA ILE A 288 -1.64 0.65 7.68
C ILE A 288 -2.91 0.34 6.88
N TRP A 289 -3.78 1.32 6.81
CA TRP A 289 -4.97 1.29 6.00
C TRP A 289 -4.86 2.31 4.88
N GLY A 290 -5.30 1.92 3.68
CA GLY A 290 -5.36 2.77 2.52
C GLY A 290 -6.64 2.54 1.76
N MET A 291 -7.38 3.61 1.52
CA MET A 291 -8.67 3.61 0.85
C MET A 291 -8.58 4.34 -0.48
N VAL A 292 -9.27 3.83 -1.48
CA VAL A 292 -9.36 4.40 -2.82
C VAL A 292 -10.80 4.25 -3.33
N GLY A 293 -11.35 5.30 -3.90
CA GLY A 293 -12.70 5.32 -4.48
C GLY A 293 -13.19 6.74 -4.71
N GLU A 294 -14.50 6.91 -4.83
CA GLU A 294 -15.10 8.21 -5.14
C GLU A 294 -15.35 9.08 -3.91
N ASN A 295 -15.16 8.58 -2.69
CA ASN A 295 -15.37 9.34 -1.46
C ASN A 295 -14.13 9.31 -0.56
N GLN A 296 -13.71 10.49 -0.09
CA GLN A 296 -12.57 10.69 0.78
C GLN A 296 -12.95 11.06 2.23
N ALA A 297 -14.24 11.15 2.57
CA ALA A 297 -14.67 11.39 3.94
C ALA A 297 -14.28 10.17 4.81
N PHE A 298 -13.48 10.40 5.86
CA PHE A 298 -12.98 9.30 6.71
C PHE A 298 -14.11 8.50 7.36
N ASP A 299 -15.20 9.16 7.69
CA ASP A 299 -16.40 8.62 8.35
C ASP A 299 -17.47 8.08 7.37
N ASP A 300 -17.16 7.97 6.08
CA ASP A 300 -18.02 7.28 5.11
C ASP A 300 -18.00 5.78 5.37
N MET A 301 -18.86 5.34 6.27
CA MET A 301 -18.96 3.98 6.78
C MET A 301 -20.42 3.54 6.84
N ASP A 302 -20.71 2.42 6.21
CA ASP A 302 -22.00 1.73 6.31
C ASP A 302 -21.88 0.71 7.47
N ASN A 303 -22.24 1.14 8.69
CA ASN A 303 -22.02 0.36 9.91
C ASN A 303 -22.89 -0.90 9.93
N VAL A 304 -22.29 -2.02 10.34
CA VAL A 304 -22.94 -3.31 10.51
C VAL A 304 -23.17 -3.56 12.00
N GLU A 305 -24.41 -3.87 12.38
CA GLU A 305 -24.71 -4.22 13.75
C GLU A 305 -24.23 -5.63 14.09
N MET A 306 -23.69 -5.85 15.29
CA MET A 306 -23.15 -7.15 15.71
C MET A 306 -24.14 -8.31 15.56
N LYS A 307 -25.43 -8.04 15.72
CA LYS A 307 -26.50 -9.05 15.58
C LYS A 307 -26.73 -9.50 14.12
N ASP A 308 -26.27 -8.70 13.14
CA ASP A 308 -26.47 -8.94 11.70
C ASP A 308 -25.27 -9.69 11.07
N LEU A 309 -24.19 -9.91 11.82
CA LEU A 309 -23.06 -10.71 11.40
C LEU A 309 -23.35 -12.20 11.47
N GLN A 310 -22.99 -12.94 10.39
CA GLN A 310 -23.15 -14.40 10.29
C GLN A 310 -21.89 -15.09 9.75
#